data_4eb8a037461630ba67397c9d69dd2a34
#
_entry.id   4eb8a037461630ba67397c9d69dd2a34
#
_cell.length_a   1.000
_cell.length_b   1.000
_cell.length_c   1.000
_cell.angle_alpha   90.00
_cell.angle_beta   90.00
_cell.angle_gamma   90.00
#
_symmetry.space_group_name_H-M   'P 1'
#
loop_
_entity.id
_entity.type
_entity.pdbx_description
1 polymer ?
#
loop_
_entity_poly.entity_id
_entity_poly.type
_entity_poly.pdbx_seq_one_letter_code
_entity_poly.pdbx_strand_id
1 'polypeptide(L)'
;DDYKDFAHKEQPFIENSHSNYFKMNLYPIAFRKTDHNHWEQEFSDITGFENKQQYLDWCHENRFPVMRQWVQKYAPKLIICFGKTYTHEFDSAFSDNDKEFTNETVRDLLLQWKKNNNGTIIAILPFPNAPNQGLKSHSDIESMGKRLAKLK
;
A
#
# COMPACT_ATOMS: atom_id res chain seq x y z
N ASP A 1 19.60 1.17 16.68
CA ASP A 1 19.09 0.20 15.71
C ASP A 1 18.91 0.91 14.38
N ASP A 2 19.84 0.63 13.47
CA ASP A 2 19.82 1.22 12.14
C ASP A 2 18.82 0.42 11.26
N TYR A 3 18.12 1.11 10.35
CA TYR A 3 17.27 0.46 9.36
C TYR A 3 18.01 -0.60 8.52
N LYS A 4 19.34 -0.49 8.41
CA LYS A 4 20.20 -1.48 7.75
C LYS A 4 20.24 -2.80 8.51
N ASP A 5 20.34 -2.74 9.82
CA ASP A 5 20.32 -3.94 10.68
C ASP A 5 18.96 -4.65 10.55
N PHE A 6 17.86 -3.88 10.54
CA PHE A 6 16.53 -4.41 10.26
C PHE A 6 16.46 -5.06 8.87
N ALA A 7 16.93 -4.37 7.83
CA ALA A 7 16.89 -4.88 6.47
C ALA A 7 17.75 -6.14 6.29
N HIS A 8 18.91 -6.22 6.94
CA HIS A 8 19.76 -7.40 6.92
C HIS A 8 19.15 -8.57 7.68
N LYS A 9 18.55 -8.32 8.83
CA LYS A 9 17.96 -9.35 9.68
C LYS A 9 16.67 -9.91 9.09
N GLU A 10 15.76 -9.02 8.71
CA GLU A 10 14.40 -9.38 8.31
C GLU A 10 14.27 -9.67 6.81
N GLN A 11 15.21 -9.20 6.00
CA GLN A 11 15.25 -9.40 4.54
C GLN A 11 13.87 -9.20 3.85
N PRO A 12 13.14 -8.08 4.14
CA PRO A 12 11.73 -7.92 3.75
C PRO A 12 11.51 -7.85 2.23
N PHE A 13 12.59 -7.77 1.44
CA PHE A 13 12.55 -7.64 -0.01
C PHE A 13 13.16 -8.85 -0.74
N ILE A 14 13.59 -9.87 0.00
CA ILE A 14 14.17 -11.09 -0.59
C ILE A 14 13.08 -12.13 -0.73
N GLU A 15 12.93 -12.66 -1.93
CA GLU A 15 12.02 -13.74 -2.25
C GLU A 15 12.37 -14.99 -1.43
N ASN A 16 11.35 -15.68 -0.91
CA ASN A 16 11.51 -16.84 -0.02
C ASN A 16 12.24 -16.56 1.30
N SER A 17 12.30 -15.30 1.74
CA SER A 17 12.78 -15.01 3.09
C SER A 17 11.84 -15.62 4.14
N HIS A 18 12.38 -16.02 5.29
CA HIS A 18 11.59 -16.42 6.45
C HIS A 18 11.06 -15.21 7.25
N SER A 19 11.09 -14.04 6.64
CA SER A 19 10.61 -12.79 7.20
C SER A 19 9.10 -12.80 7.36
N ASN A 20 8.62 -12.17 8.43
CA ASN A 20 7.19 -11.89 8.63
C ASN A 20 6.71 -10.67 7.85
N TYR A 21 7.53 -10.15 6.93
CA TYR A 21 7.26 -8.97 6.12
C TYR A 21 7.10 -9.34 4.67
N PHE A 22 6.20 -8.64 3.99
CA PHE A 22 5.95 -8.80 2.56
C PHE A 22 5.74 -7.44 1.91
N LYS A 23 6.35 -7.22 0.77
CA LYS A 23 6.16 -6.02 -0.04
C LYS A 23 5.56 -6.36 -1.39
N MET A 24 4.58 -5.57 -1.81
CA MET A 24 4.00 -5.68 -3.14
C MET A 24 3.59 -4.31 -3.68
N ASN A 25 3.53 -4.19 -4.99
CA ASN A 25 2.91 -3.05 -5.63
C ASN A 25 1.41 -3.32 -5.80
N LEU A 26 0.59 -2.28 -5.60
CA LEU A 26 -0.84 -2.35 -5.85
C LEU A 26 -1.10 -2.71 -7.32
N TYR A 27 -0.45 -1.99 -8.21
CA TYR A 27 -0.43 -2.26 -9.65
C TYR A 27 0.93 -2.82 -10.07
N PRO A 28 0.99 -3.94 -10.81
CA PRO A 28 2.26 -4.53 -11.25
C PRO A 28 3.09 -3.62 -12.14
N ILE A 29 2.43 -2.84 -13.01
CA ILE A 29 3.11 -1.92 -13.93
C ILE A 29 3.44 -0.61 -13.20
N ALA A 30 4.70 -0.20 -13.25
CA ALA A 30 5.15 1.07 -12.73
C ALA A 30 4.93 2.16 -13.77
N PHE A 31 3.93 3.00 -13.57
CA PHE A 31 3.68 4.15 -14.43
C PHE A 31 4.60 5.32 -14.08
N ARG A 32 5.21 5.94 -15.09
CA ARG A 32 6.02 7.16 -14.92
C ARG A 32 5.17 8.36 -14.49
N LYS A 33 3.88 8.37 -14.89
CA LYS A 33 2.90 9.41 -14.55
C LYS A 33 1.64 8.76 -14.01
N THR A 34 1.08 9.40 -13.00
CA THR A 34 -0.25 9.01 -12.45
C THR A 34 -1.39 9.42 -13.36
N ASP A 35 -1.13 10.22 -14.39
CA ASP A 35 -2.11 10.62 -15.39
C ASP A 35 -2.77 9.39 -16.03
N HIS A 36 -4.11 9.39 -16.02
CA HIS A 36 -4.91 8.28 -16.53
C HIS A 36 -4.81 8.09 -18.04
N ASN A 37 -4.38 9.12 -18.78
CA ASN A 37 -4.34 9.09 -20.25
C ASN A 37 -2.98 8.63 -20.80
N HIS A 38 -1.97 8.44 -19.96
CA HIS A 38 -0.67 8.04 -20.43
C HIS A 38 -0.54 6.52 -20.45
N TRP A 39 -0.57 5.94 -21.66
CA TRP A 39 -0.35 4.53 -21.94
C TRP A 39 0.63 4.41 -23.12
N GLU A 40 1.79 3.84 -22.87
CA GLU A 40 2.82 3.66 -23.88
C GLU A 40 2.51 2.41 -24.73
N GLN A 41 2.85 2.44 -26.03
CA GLN A 41 2.62 1.30 -26.92
C GLN A 41 3.28 0.02 -26.40
N GLU A 42 4.45 0.14 -25.78
CA GLU A 42 5.16 -0.98 -25.15
C GLU A 42 4.29 -1.72 -24.11
N PHE A 43 3.49 -0.98 -23.35
CA PHE A 43 2.56 -1.61 -22.39
C PHE A 43 1.47 -2.39 -23.10
N SER A 44 0.93 -1.89 -24.22
CA SER A 44 -0.03 -2.64 -25.03
C SER A 44 0.58 -3.92 -25.59
N ASP A 45 1.80 -3.85 -26.09
CA ASP A 45 2.50 -4.99 -26.69
C ASP A 45 2.76 -6.11 -25.65
N ILE A 46 3.08 -5.73 -24.42
CA ILE A 46 3.38 -6.68 -23.34
C ILE A 46 2.11 -7.25 -22.70
N THR A 47 1.08 -6.40 -22.51
CA THR A 47 -0.09 -6.76 -21.71
C THR A 47 -1.31 -7.16 -22.52
N GLY A 48 -1.38 -6.73 -23.78
CA GLY A 48 -2.56 -6.88 -24.64
C GLY A 48 -3.68 -5.86 -24.36
N PHE A 49 -3.50 -4.94 -23.39
CA PHE A 49 -4.50 -3.89 -23.14
C PHE A 49 -4.28 -2.70 -24.08
N GLU A 50 -5.35 -2.17 -24.63
CA GLU A 50 -5.29 -1.04 -25.56
C GLU A 50 -5.00 0.30 -24.86
N ASN A 51 -5.37 0.41 -23.57
CA ASN A 51 -5.21 1.63 -22.80
C ASN A 51 -5.11 1.32 -21.29
N LYS A 52 -4.69 2.34 -20.55
CA LYS A 52 -4.49 2.25 -19.10
C LYS A 52 -5.77 1.92 -18.34
N GLN A 53 -6.93 2.42 -18.79
CA GLN A 53 -8.18 2.17 -18.09
C GLN A 53 -8.55 0.68 -18.15
N GLN A 54 -8.45 0.03 -19.29
CA GLN A 54 -8.68 -1.42 -19.41
C GLN A 54 -7.78 -2.23 -18.47
N TYR A 55 -6.51 -1.83 -18.35
CA TYR A 55 -5.58 -2.46 -17.40
C TYR A 55 -5.99 -2.23 -15.95
N LEU A 56 -6.40 -1.02 -15.57
CA LEU A 56 -6.88 -0.71 -14.21
C LEU A 56 -8.14 -1.50 -13.88
N ASP A 57 -9.10 -1.54 -14.78
CA ASP A 57 -10.35 -2.30 -14.63
C ASP A 57 -10.05 -3.79 -14.44
N TRP A 58 -9.15 -4.34 -15.25
CA TRP A 58 -8.70 -5.72 -15.09
C TRP A 58 -8.07 -5.97 -13.70
N CYS A 59 -7.27 -5.05 -13.20
CA CYS A 59 -6.70 -5.16 -11.86
C CYS A 59 -7.79 -5.15 -10.77
N HIS A 60 -8.79 -4.30 -10.91
CA HIS A 60 -9.93 -4.25 -9.99
C HIS A 60 -10.73 -5.54 -9.99
N GLU A 61 -10.98 -6.12 -11.17
CA GLU A 61 -11.80 -7.31 -11.34
C GLU A 61 -11.07 -8.61 -10.98
N ASN A 62 -9.77 -8.68 -11.26
CA ASN A 62 -9.02 -9.94 -11.17
C ASN A 62 -7.97 -9.93 -10.05
N ARG A 63 -7.19 -8.85 -9.91
CA ARG A 63 -6.09 -8.80 -8.96
C ARG A 63 -6.54 -8.45 -7.54
N PHE A 64 -7.38 -7.45 -7.36
CA PHE A 64 -7.80 -7.00 -6.02
C PHE A 64 -8.61 -8.06 -5.26
N PRO A 65 -9.51 -8.83 -5.88
CA PRO A 65 -10.14 -9.96 -5.20
C PRO A 65 -9.15 -11.00 -4.68
N VAL A 66 -8.09 -11.29 -5.43
CA VAL A 66 -7.02 -12.21 -4.98
C VAL A 66 -6.26 -11.61 -3.80
N MET A 67 -5.95 -10.32 -3.83
CA MET A 67 -5.29 -9.64 -2.72
C MET A 67 -6.15 -9.67 -1.44
N ARG A 68 -7.46 -9.44 -1.54
CA ARG A 68 -8.40 -9.60 -0.41
C ARG A 68 -8.41 -11.02 0.14
N GLN A 69 -8.42 -12.03 -0.74
CA GLN A 69 -8.35 -13.43 -0.30
C GLN A 69 -7.06 -13.72 0.47
N TRP A 70 -5.92 -13.14 0.06
CA TRP A 70 -4.67 -13.25 0.82
C TRP A 70 -4.77 -12.59 2.18
N VAL A 71 -5.37 -11.39 2.28
CA VAL A 71 -5.59 -10.73 3.57
C VAL A 71 -6.47 -11.58 4.49
N GLN A 72 -7.53 -12.17 3.96
CA GLN A 72 -8.40 -13.07 4.73
C GLN A 72 -7.67 -14.35 5.17
N LYS A 73 -6.93 -14.96 4.25
CA LYS A 73 -6.24 -16.24 4.50
C LYS A 73 -5.08 -16.10 5.49
N TYR A 74 -4.27 -15.05 5.34
CA TYR A 74 -3.03 -14.88 6.12
C TYR A 74 -3.19 -13.94 7.30
N ALA A 75 -4.27 -13.18 7.38
CA ALA A 75 -4.60 -12.24 8.44
C ALA A 75 -3.40 -11.42 8.95
N PRO A 76 -2.69 -10.68 8.07
CA PRO A 76 -1.55 -9.88 8.50
C PRO A 76 -1.99 -8.88 9.58
N LYS A 77 -1.16 -8.66 10.57
CA LYS A 77 -1.50 -7.72 11.67
C LYS A 77 -1.68 -6.29 11.17
N LEU A 78 -0.86 -5.89 10.18
CA LEU A 78 -0.81 -4.54 9.66
C LEU A 78 -0.44 -4.55 8.18
N ILE A 79 -1.21 -3.81 7.38
CA ILE A 79 -0.90 -3.47 5.98
C ILE A 79 -0.60 -1.98 5.95
N ILE A 80 0.60 -1.61 5.50
CA ILE A 80 0.99 -0.21 5.31
C ILE A 80 0.93 0.10 3.82
N CYS A 81 0.09 1.06 3.45
CA CYS A 81 -0.08 1.56 2.09
C CYS A 81 0.52 2.98 1.98
N PHE A 82 1.17 3.27 0.88
CA PHE A 82 1.73 4.59 0.61
C PHE A 82 1.01 5.28 -0.55
N GLY A 83 0.52 6.50 -0.29
CA GLY A 83 -0.14 7.31 -1.30
C GLY A 83 -1.64 7.48 -1.06
N LYS A 84 -2.03 8.57 -0.40
CA LYS A 84 -3.43 8.88 -0.06
C LYS A 84 -4.36 9.03 -1.27
N THR A 85 -3.82 9.23 -2.47
CA THR A 85 -4.59 9.33 -3.71
C THR A 85 -5.26 8.02 -4.09
N TYR A 86 -4.72 6.90 -3.62
CA TYR A 86 -5.19 5.54 -3.90
C TYR A 86 -5.98 4.92 -2.74
N THR A 87 -6.61 5.75 -1.89
CA THR A 87 -7.39 5.26 -0.74
C THR A 87 -8.49 4.29 -1.15
N HIS A 88 -9.22 4.61 -2.21
CA HIS A 88 -10.30 3.76 -2.72
C HIS A 88 -9.76 2.42 -3.26
N GLU A 89 -8.65 2.45 -3.97
CA GLU A 89 -8.00 1.26 -4.51
C GLU A 89 -7.44 0.36 -3.39
N PHE A 90 -6.85 0.95 -2.35
CA PHE A 90 -6.40 0.20 -1.18
C PHE A 90 -7.56 -0.42 -0.41
N ASP A 91 -8.67 0.31 -0.28
CA ASP A 91 -9.90 -0.22 0.30
C ASP A 91 -10.41 -1.41 -0.52
N SER A 92 -10.54 -1.24 -1.82
CA SER A 92 -10.97 -2.29 -2.73
C SER A 92 -10.06 -3.52 -2.73
N ALA A 93 -8.74 -3.33 -2.58
CA ALA A 93 -7.77 -4.42 -2.62
C ALA A 93 -7.63 -5.17 -1.29
N PHE A 94 -7.84 -4.53 -0.14
CA PHE A 94 -7.46 -5.09 1.16
C PHE A 94 -8.59 -5.14 2.20
N SER A 95 -9.68 -4.39 2.01
CA SER A 95 -10.77 -4.34 2.99
C SER A 95 -11.75 -5.50 2.85
N ASP A 96 -12.34 -5.90 3.98
CA ASP A 96 -13.40 -6.90 4.07
C ASP A 96 -14.70 -6.33 4.66
N ASN A 97 -14.78 -5.01 4.81
CA ASN A 97 -15.97 -4.33 5.35
C ASN A 97 -16.11 -2.90 4.78
N ASP A 98 -17.30 -2.33 4.92
CA ASP A 98 -17.68 -1.01 4.41
C ASP A 98 -17.44 0.12 5.43
N LYS A 99 -16.66 -0.11 6.47
CA LYS A 99 -16.33 0.94 7.44
C LYS A 99 -15.48 2.01 6.79
N GLU A 100 -15.78 3.27 7.11
CA GLU A 100 -14.97 4.39 6.69
C GLU A 100 -13.59 4.37 7.35
N PHE A 101 -12.59 4.92 6.61
CA PHE A 101 -11.28 5.16 7.21
C PHE A 101 -11.36 6.23 8.28
N THR A 102 -10.77 5.97 9.43
CA THR A 102 -10.50 6.98 10.44
C THR A 102 -9.36 7.86 9.96
N ASN A 103 -9.59 9.17 9.94
CA ASN A 103 -8.57 10.17 9.61
C ASN A 103 -7.94 10.71 10.89
N GLU A 104 -6.63 10.70 10.95
CA GLU A 104 -5.86 11.18 12.10
C GLU A 104 -4.64 11.98 11.62
N THR A 105 -4.26 13.01 12.37
CA THR A 105 -3.06 13.80 12.09
C THR A 105 -1.94 13.40 13.05
N VAL A 106 -0.81 13.01 12.50
CA VAL A 106 0.42 12.69 13.25
C VAL A 106 1.51 13.64 12.76
N ARG A 107 1.92 14.60 13.57
CA ARG A 107 2.90 15.65 13.20
C ARG A 107 2.59 16.30 11.85
N ASP A 108 1.38 16.81 11.68
CA ASP A 108 0.89 17.46 10.45
C ASP A 108 0.77 16.53 9.23
N LEU A 109 1.00 15.24 9.38
CA LEU A 109 0.83 14.24 8.34
C LEU A 109 -0.46 13.45 8.53
N LEU A 110 -1.20 13.26 7.45
CA LEU A 110 -2.44 12.48 7.47
C LEU A 110 -2.11 10.98 7.57
N LEU A 111 -2.68 10.35 8.57
CA LEU A 111 -2.81 8.90 8.69
C LEU A 111 -4.29 8.55 8.47
N GLN A 112 -4.57 7.66 7.53
CA GLN A 112 -5.89 7.07 7.37
C GLN A 112 -5.79 5.60 7.75
N TRP A 113 -6.70 5.10 8.58
CA TRP A 113 -6.66 3.69 8.96
C TRP A 113 -8.05 3.13 9.21
N LYS A 114 -8.20 1.82 9.01
CA LYS A 114 -9.39 1.05 9.40
C LYS A 114 -8.99 -0.36 9.83
N LYS A 115 -9.89 -1.03 10.51
CA LYS A 115 -9.71 -2.41 10.96
C LYS A 115 -10.69 -3.33 10.26
N ASN A 116 -10.18 -4.35 9.62
CA ASN A 116 -10.95 -5.44 9.03
C ASN A 116 -11.61 -6.32 10.09
N ASN A 117 -12.59 -7.10 9.67
CA ASN A 117 -13.30 -8.04 10.57
C ASN A 117 -12.37 -9.13 11.12
N ASN A 118 -11.37 -9.54 10.33
CA ASN A 118 -10.34 -10.50 10.76
C ASN A 118 -9.27 -9.90 11.67
N GLY A 119 -9.37 -8.62 12.03
CA GLY A 119 -8.43 -7.92 12.89
C GLY A 119 -7.25 -7.23 12.19
N THR A 120 -7.05 -7.45 10.89
CA THR A 120 -6.03 -6.76 10.10
C THR A 120 -6.26 -5.25 10.11
N ILE A 121 -5.22 -4.48 10.38
CA ILE A 121 -5.25 -3.02 10.26
C ILE A 121 -4.71 -2.61 8.90
N ILE A 122 -5.47 -1.81 8.17
CA ILE A 122 -5.05 -1.15 6.93
C ILE A 122 -4.72 0.30 7.29
N ALA A 123 -3.49 0.72 7.06
CA ALA A 123 -3.01 2.07 7.33
C ALA A 123 -2.47 2.70 6.04
N ILE A 124 -2.99 3.86 5.68
CA ILE A 124 -2.59 4.61 4.48
C ILE A 124 -1.80 5.83 4.93
N LEU A 125 -0.58 5.91 4.46
CA LEU A 125 0.38 6.96 4.78
C LEU A 125 0.65 7.85 3.57
N PRO A 126 1.09 9.10 3.78
CA PRO A 126 1.61 9.91 2.69
C PRO A 126 2.79 9.23 2.01
N PHE A 127 2.94 9.43 0.72
CA PHE A 127 4.08 8.91 -0.01
C PHE A 127 5.37 9.58 0.47
N PRO A 128 6.48 8.86 0.68
CA PRO A 128 7.71 9.42 1.25
C PRO A 128 8.24 10.67 0.52
N ASN A 129 8.14 10.70 -0.80
CA ASN A 129 8.65 11.79 -1.64
C ASN A 129 7.59 12.82 -2.04
N ALA A 130 6.41 12.84 -1.43
CA ALA A 130 5.39 13.85 -1.75
C ALA A 130 5.91 15.27 -1.43
N PRO A 131 5.77 16.27 -2.33
CA PRO A 131 6.49 17.55 -2.23
C PRO A 131 6.27 18.29 -0.90
N ASN A 132 5.05 18.39 -0.39
CA ASN A 132 4.74 19.17 0.81
C ASN A 132 4.17 18.39 1.99
N GLN A 133 3.84 17.12 1.79
CA GLN A 133 3.12 16.30 2.77
C GLN A 133 3.69 14.88 2.87
N GLY A 134 4.94 14.67 2.49
CA GLY A 134 5.58 13.37 2.50
C GLY A 134 6.25 13.02 3.83
N LEU A 135 6.44 11.74 4.09
CA LEU A 135 7.25 11.23 5.21
C LEU A 135 8.74 11.48 4.94
N LYS A 136 9.20 12.72 5.16
CA LYS A 136 10.54 13.16 4.76
C LYS A 136 11.60 13.10 5.85
N SER A 137 11.19 13.23 7.10
CA SER A 137 12.12 13.26 8.23
C SER A 137 12.11 11.96 9.02
N HIS A 138 13.25 11.62 9.63
CA HIS A 138 13.32 10.50 10.56
C HIS A 138 12.30 10.63 11.69
N SER A 139 12.10 11.86 12.20
CA SER A 139 11.13 12.13 13.27
C SER A 139 9.68 11.89 12.86
N ASP A 140 9.33 12.13 11.59
CA ASP A 140 7.99 11.84 11.07
C ASP A 140 7.77 10.34 10.95
N ILE A 141 8.76 9.63 10.39
CA ILE A 141 8.73 8.17 10.25
C ILE A 141 8.63 7.52 11.63
N GLU A 142 9.43 7.95 12.60
CA GLU A 142 9.41 7.43 13.97
C GLU A 142 8.08 7.69 14.66
N SER A 143 7.54 8.91 14.54
CA SER A 143 6.26 9.27 15.14
C SER A 143 5.12 8.49 14.55
N MET A 144 5.11 8.32 13.23
CA MET A 144 4.15 7.51 12.51
C MET A 144 4.24 6.03 12.93
N GLY A 145 5.45 5.48 13.00
CA GLY A 145 5.70 4.12 13.47
C GLY A 145 5.21 3.87 14.90
N LYS A 146 5.49 4.81 15.82
CA LYS A 146 4.98 4.76 17.21
C LYS A 146 3.45 4.80 17.27
N ARG A 147 2.81 5.56 16.38
CA ARG A 147 1.35 5.62 16.31
C ARG A 147 0.77 4.32 15.77
N LEU A 148 1.32 3.79 14.68
CA LEU A 148 0.88 2.51 14.09
C LEU A 148 1.00 1.35 15.09
N ALA A 149 2.04 1.31 15.88
CA ALA A 149 2.23 0.29 16.92
C ALA A 149 1.12 0.29 18.00
N LYS A 150 0.41 1.42 18.17
CA LYS A 150 -0.71 1.57 19.11
C LYS A 150 -2.08 1.25 18.51
N LEU A 151 -2.17 0.96 17.22
CA LEU A 151 -3.43 0.60 16.55
C LEU A 151 -3.86 -0.87 16.78
N LYS A 152 -3.11 -1.61 17.56
CA LYS A 152 -3.33 -3.05 17.86
C LYS A 152 -4.65 -3.31 18.57
#